data_0591c5d50c475f4895826025c9a6cb44
#
_entry.id   0591c5d50c475f4895826025c9a6cb44
#
_cell.length_a   1.000
_cell.length_b   1.000
_cell.length_c   1.000
_cell.angle_alpha   90.00
_cell.angle_beta   90.00
_cell.angle_gamma   90.00
#
_symmetry.space_group_name_H-M   'P 1'
#
loop_
_entity.id
_entity.type
_entity.pdbx_description
1 polymer ?
#
loop_
_entity_poly.entity_id
_entity_poly.type
_entity_poly.pdbx_seq_one_letter_code
_entity_poly.pdbx_strand_id
1 'polypeptide(L)'
;MLFLFIKRSEGGIKLTDTKTLAYINMYAVLGTLENLCELDDKAKEILSGLKKPVSVCFDVKHGPSATIKFTKSGCRMEDGVRDCDIYIPLSSCEKFNGVIDGTVTPVPLKGLTKIGFLLKTFTALTDRLSEVMQPSEEALKDRAFFELSTKLTFYTISVALSQIGNQDKIGQASASYMLDGDIAFCIKDGPAATIRVKDHHLVTIKEYPKKPRAIMQFDTIDLAYDLFNGKVNSLECIGKGTVEIRGMLSMVDNMNRILDRVALYLA
;
A
#
# COMPACT_ATOMS: atom_id res chain seq x y z
N MET A 1 -16.26 8.10 8.48
CA MET A 1 -15.54 9.21 7.86
C MET A 1 -14.17 8.66 7.55
N LEU A 2 -13.86 8.49 6.27
CA LEU A 2 -12.66 7.75 5.82
C LEU A 2 -11.48 8.72 5.80
N PHE A 3 -10.69 8.78 6.87
CA PHE A 3 -9.45 9.57 6.92
C PHE A 3 -8.25 8.61 6.85
N LEU A 4 -7.71 8.41 5.67
CA LEU A 4 -6.42 7.79 5.46
C LEU A 4 -5.44 8.91 5.09
N PHE A 5 -4.82 9.55 6.07
CA PHE A 5 -3.91 10.67 5.85
C PHE A 5 -2.45 10.26 5.98
N ILE A 6 -1.75 10.47 4.89
CA ILE A 6 -0.36 10.89 4.92
C ILE A 6 -0.39 12.42 4.81
N LYS A 7 0.25 13.11 5.75
CA LYS A 7 0.24 14.58 5.88
C LYS A 7 0.92 15.17 4.65
N ARG A 8 0.13 15.67 3.67
CA ARG A 8 0.67 16.35 2.49
C ARG A 8 0.98 17.79 2.84
N SER A 9 2.23 18.23 2.60
CA SER A 9 2.60 19.64 2.68
C SER A 9 1.88 20.44 1.59
N GLU A 10 1.06 21.40 1.97
CA GLU A 10 0.49 22.38 1.07
C GLU A 10 1.60 23.31 0.58
N GLY A 11 1.81 23.42 -0.74
CA GLY A 11 2.55 24.54 -1.33
C GLY A 11 3.73 24.26 -2.25
N GLY A 12 3.84 23.06 -2.87
CA GLY A 12 4.88 22.78 -3.89
C GLY A 12 4.29 22.56 -5.30
N ILE A 13 5.12 22.71 -6.35
CA ILE A 13 4.79 22.25 -7.71
C ILE A 13 4.36 20.78 -7.60
N LYS A 14 3.14 20.46 -8.05
CA LYS A 14 2.56 19.11 -7.94
C LYS A 14 3.36 18.14 -8.82
N LEU A 15 4.40 17.53 -8.26
CA LEU A 15 5.28 16.54 -8.93
C LEU A 15 4.62 15.16 -9.06
N THR A 16 3.34 15.02 -8.61
CA THR A 16 2.60 13.77 -8.56
C THR A 16 1.41 13.80 -9.54
N ASP A 17 1.22 12.69 -10.25
CA ASP A 17 0.09 12.52 -11.15
C ASP A 17 -1.14 12.01 -10.38
N THR A 18 -2.29 12.65 -10.61
CA THR A 18 -3.55 12.35 -9.91
C THR A 18 -4.05 10.93 -10.18
N LYS A 19 -3.86 10.44 -11.41
CA LYS A 19 -4.25 9.08 -11.78
C LYS A 19 -3.36 8.06 -11.10
N THR A 20 -2.05 8.23 -11.15
CA THR A 20 -1.08 7.39 -10.43
C THR A 20 -1.40 7.32 -8.94
N LEU A 21 -1.71 8.47 -8.33
CA LEU A 21 -2.12 8.52 -6.93
C LEU A 21 -3.38 7.70 -6.66
N ALA A 22 -4.37 7.72 -7.57
CA ALA A 22 -5.58 6.90 -7.41
C ALA A 22 -5.26 5.39 -7.43
N TYR A 23 -4.33 4.95 -8.28
CA TYR A 23 -3.85 3.56 -8.27
C TYR A 23 -3.14 3.20 -6.97
N ILE A 24 -2.29 4.09 -6.45
CA ILE A 24 -1.61 3.88 -5.16
C ILE A 24 -2.64 3.82 -4.03
N ASN A 25 -3.58 4.75 -3.98
CA ASN A 25 -4.63 4.79 -2.97
C ASN A 25 -5.51 3.52 -3.01
N MET A 26 -5.84 3.02 -4.20
CA MET A 26 -6.65 1.80 -4.35
C MET A 26 -5.86 0.56 -3.90
N TYR A 27 -4.73 0.29 -4.56
CA TYR A 27 -4.06 -1.00 -4.42
C TYR A 27 -3.03 -1.04 -3.29
N ALA A 28 -2.35 0.07 -2.99
CA ALA A 28 -1.39 0.10 -1.91
C ALA A 28 -2.04 0.50 -0.59
N VAL A 29 -2.78 1.61 -0.53
CA VAL A 29 -3.34 2.10 0.74
C VAL A 29 -4.54 1.25 1.16
N LEU A 30 -5.62 1.17 0.36
CA LEU A 30 -6.78 0.32 0.70
C LEU A 30 -6.43 -1.17 0.67
N GLY A 31 -5.53 -1.59 -0.22
CA GLY A 31 -5.05 -2.98 -0.29
C GLY A 31 -4.31 -3.44 0.96
N THR A 32 -3.76 -2.51 1.76
CA THR A 32 -3.14 -2.84 3.05
C THR A 32 -4.16 -3.28 4.11
N LEU A 33 -5.47 -3.06 3.89
CA LEU A 33 -6.51 -3.68 4.73
C LEU A 33 -6.40 -5.21 4.80
N GLU A 34 -5.95 -5.88 3.75
CA GLU A 34 -5.69 -7.33 3.79
C GLU A 34 -4.68 -7.68 4.89
N ASN A 35 -3.54 -6.98 4.90
CA ASN A 35 -2.48 -7.21 5.87
C ASN A 35 -2.89 -6.76 7.28
N LEU A 36 -3.64 -5.66 7.41
CA LEU A 36 -4.18 -5.22 8.69
C LEU A 36 -5.08 -6.30 9.28
N CYS A 37 -6.03 -6.83 8.50
CA CYS A 37 -6.95 -7.87 8.96
C CYS A 37 -6.25 -9.20 9.28
N GLU A 38 -5.09 -9.46 8.69
CA GLU A 38 -4.27 -10.65 8.97
C GLU A 38 -3.41 -10.47 10.22
N LEU A 39 -2.79 -9.31 10.41
CA LEU A 39 -1.74 -9.08 11.40
C LEU A 39 -2.22 -8.41 12.69
N ASP A 40 -3.32 -7.64 12.65
CA ASP A 40 -3.81 -6.86 13.79
C ASP A 40 -5.01 -7.52 14.48
N ASP A 41 -4.89 -7.78 15.78
CA ASP A 41 -5.95 -8.45 16.53
C ASP A 41 -7.21 -7.57 16.73
N LYS A 42 -7.04 -6.23 16.80
CA LYS A 42 -8.19 -5.32 16.83
C LYS A 42 -8.99 -5.36 15.52
N ALA A 43 -8.32 -5.45 14.37
CA ALA A 43 -9.00 -5.59 13.09
C ALA A 43 -9.72 -6.95 12.97
N LYS A 44 -9.12 -8.04 13.48
CA LYS A 44 -9.78 -9.34 13.57
C LYS A 44 -11.02 -9.29 14.46
N GLU A 45 -10.95 -8.60 15.59
CA GLU A 45 -12.10 -8.40 16.50
C GLU A 45 -13.23 -7.66 15.79
N ILE A 46 -12.94 -6.56 15.06
CA ILE A 46 -13.93 -5.83 14.26
C ILE A 46 -14.63 -6.75 13.26
N LEU A 47 -13.89 -7.63 12.59
CA LEU A 47 -14.44 -8.57 11.60
C LEU A 47 -15.22 -9.73 12.24
N SER A 48 -14.90 -10.12 13.46
CA SER A 48 -15.54 -11.24 14.15
C SER A 48 -17.06 -11.07 14.29
N GLY A 49 -17.53 -9.81 14.36
CA GLY A 49 -18.94 -9.44 14.43
C GLY A 49 -19.72 -9.62 13.11
N LEU A 50 -19.07 -9.92 11.99
CA LEU A 50 -19.74 -10.12 10.70
C LEU A 50 -20.57 -11.39 10.70
N LYS A 51 -21.86 -11.28 10.42
CA LYS A 51 -22.76 -12.46 10.31
C LYS A 51 -22.60 -13.18 8.95
N LYS A 52 -22.36 -12.43 7.89
CA LYS A 52 -22.18 -12.92 6.50
C LYS A 52 -21.07 -12.12 5.82
N PRO A 53 -20.40 -12.68 4.82
CA PRO A 53 -19.47 -11.90 3.99
C PRO A 53 -20.15 -10.68 3.38
N VAL A 54 -19.37 -9.60 3.23
CA VAL A 54 -19.81 -8.37 2.56
C VAL A 54 -18.72 -7.94 1.58
N SER A 55 -19.12 -7.59 0.37
CA SER A 55 -18.22 -7.10 -0.66
C SER A 55 -18.51 -5.64 -1.03
N VAL A 56 -17.44 -4.84 -1.14
CA VAL A 56 -17.48 -3.42 -1.52
C VAL A 56 -16.66 -3.24 -2.78
N CYS A 57 -17.28 -2.70 -3.82
CA CYS A 57 -16.61 -2.36 -5.05
C CYS A 57 -16.44 -0.83 -5.16
N PHE A 58 -15.22 -0.40 -5.41
CA PHE A 58 -14.88 0.96 -5.83
C PHE A 58 -14.58 0.94 -7.32
N ASP A 59 -15.26 1.81 -8.08
CA ASP A 59 -15.11 1.89 -9.52
C ASP A 59 -14.84 3.34 -9.93
N VAL A 60 -13.60 3.62 -10.32
CA VAL A 60 -13.15 4.98 -10.64
C VAL A 60 -13.15 5.18 -12.15
N LYS A 61 -13.98 6.08 -12.65
CA LYS A 61 -14.04 6.40 -14.07
C LYS A 61 -12.66 6.85 -14.60
N HIS A 62 -12.15 6.15 -15.61
CA HIS A 62 -10.81 6.34 -16.20
C HIS A 62 -9.64 6.14 -15.22
N GLY A 63 -9.88 5.42 -14.12
CA GLY A 63 -8.92 5.12 -13.07
C GLY A 63 -8.94 3.64 -12.67
N PRO A 64 -8.46 3.31 -11.46
CA PRO A 64 -8.49 1.96 -10.93
C PRO A 64 -9.90 1.53 -10.53
N SER A 65 -10.15 0.22 -10.52
CA SER A 65 -11.33 -0.38 -9.89
C SER A 65 -10.93 -1.62 -9.12
N ALA A 66 -11.55 -1.85 -7.96
CA ALA A 66 -11.28 -3.02 -7.15
C ALA A 66 -12.51 -3.41 -6.33
N THR A 67 -12.63 -4.69 -6.03
CA THR A 67 -13.64 -5.26 -5.16
C THR A 67 -12.99 -5.87 -3.94
N ILE A 68 -13.37 -5.40 -2.74
CA ILE A 68 -12.86 -5.92 -1.47
C ILE A 68 -13.96 -6.78 -0.82
N LYS A 69 -13.65 -8.03 -0.58
CA LYS A 69 -14.53 -8.99 0.11
C LYS A 69 -14.09 -9.17 1.55
N PHE A 70 -14.99 -8.84 2.48
CA PHE A 70 -14.78 -8.97 3.91
C PHE A 70 -15.47 -10.22 4.44
N THR A 71 -14.75 -10.97 5.27
CA THR A 71 -15.23 -12.18 5.97
C THR A 71 -14.86 -12.09 7.44
N LYS A 72 -15.31 -13.02 8.26
CA LYS A 72 -14.87 -13.10 9.67
C LYS A 72 -13.37 -13.34 9.85
N SER A 73 -12.72 -13.96 8.85
CA SER A 73 -11.31 -14.37 8.91
C SER A 73 -10.36 -13.38 8.26
N GLY A 74 -10.84 -12.28 7.69
CA GLY A 74 -10.03 -11.30 7.00
C GLY A 74 -10.74 -10.66 5.82
N CYS A 75 -10.00 -9.90 5.02
CA CYS A 75 -10.51 -9.36 3.76
C CYS A 75 -9.56 -9.68 2.61
N ARG A 76 -10.10 -9.65 1.39
CA ARG A 76 -9.33 -9.85 0.17
C ARG A 76 -9.77 -8.87 -0.91
N MET A 77 -8.78 -8.24 -1.54
CA MET A 77 -8.98 -7.34 -2.67
C MET A 77 -8.77 -8.10 -3.98
N GLU A 78 -9.69 -7.91 -4.90
CA GLU A 78 -9.61 -8.40 -6.28
C GLU A 78 -9.63 -7.21 -7.23
N ASP A 79 -8.81 -7.27 -8.27
CA ASP A 79 -8.77 -6.26 -9.31
C ASP A 79 -10.08 -6.22 -10.10
N GLY A 80 -10.52 -5.02 -10.44
CA GLY A 80 -11.71 -4.78 -11.25
C GLY A 80 -13.03 -4.87 -10.49
N VAL A 81 -14.10 -4.57 -11.25
CA VAL A 81 -15.48 -4.68 -10.77
C VAL A 81 -15.90 -6.13 -10.80
N ARG A 82 -16.26 -6.68 -9.62
CA ARG A 82 -16.84 -8.02 -9.46
C ARG A 82 -18.27 -7.90 -8.97
N ASP A 83 -19.01 -9.02 -8.94
CA ASP A 83 -20.31 -9.00 -8.26
C ASP A 83 -20.11 -8.64 -6.80
N CYS A 84 -20.76 -7.57 -6.37
CA CYS A 84 -20.57 -6.99 -5.06
C CYS A 84 -21.89 -6.60 -4.40
N ASP A 85 -21.86 -6.57 -3.08
CA ASP A 85 -22.99 -6.15 -2.25
C ASP A 85 -23.19 -4.64 -2.27
N ILE A 86 -22.09 -3.89 -2.25
CA ILE A 86 -22.07 -2.43 -2.22
C ILE A 86 -21.22 -1.95 -3.40
N TYR A 87 -21.79 -1.10 -4.25
CA TYR A 87 -21.11 -0.54 -5.40
C TYR A 87 -21.00 0.99 -5.27
N ILE A 88 -19.77 1.47 -5.32
CA ILE A 88 -19.40 2.88 -5.13
C ILE A 88 -18.70 3.38 -6.40
N PRO A 89 -19.42 3.97 -7.36
CA PRO A 89 -18.82 4.60 -8.52
C PRO A 89 -18.28 5.98 -8.16
N LEU A 90 -17.15 6.32 -8.76
CA LEU A 90 -16.48 7.60 -8.59
C LEU A 90 -16.19 8.21 -9.97
N SER A 91 -16.63 9.44 -10.17
CA SER A 91 -16.63 10.07 -11.49
C SER A 91 -15.23 10.51 -11.96
N SER A 92 -14.22 10.50 -11.10
CA SER A 92 -12.82 10.80 -11.45
C SER A 92 -11.82 10.31 -10.40
N CYS A 93 -10.53 10.27 -10.77
CA CYS A 93 -9.44 9.96 -9.87
C CYS A 93 -9.32 11.00 -8.72
N GLU A 94 -9.57 12.28 -8.99
CA GLU A 94 -9.55 13.33 -7.97
C GLU A 94 -10.60 13.09 -6.88
N LYS A 95 -11.81 12.69 -7.28
CA LYS A 95 -12.86 12.38 -6.31
C LYS A 95 -12.53 11.15 -5.48
N PHE A 96 -11.92 10.14 -6.07
CA PHE A 96 -11.47 8.97 -5.32
C PHE A 96 -10.35 9.32 -4.33
N ASN A 97 -9.35 10.09 -4.78
CA ASN A 97 -8.32 10.59 -3.88
C ASN A 97 -8.92 11.40 -2.74
N GLY A 98 -9.91 12.26 -3.02
CA GLY A 98 -10.65 13.00 -2.00
C GLY A 98 -11.44 12.12 -1.03
N VAL A 99 -11.91 10.92 -1.45
CA VAL A 99 -12.52 9.93 -0.53
C VAL A 99 -11.46 9.40 0.43
N ILE A 100 -10.28 9.07 -0.06
CA ILE A 100 -9.17 8.61 0.79
C ILE A 100 -8.70 9.71 1.73
N ASP A 101 -8.61 10.95 1.24
CA ASP A 101 -8.23 12.13 2.04
C ASP A 101 -9.39 12.62 2.96
N GLY A 102 -10.58 11.98 2.92
CA GLY A 102 -11.73 12.35 3.74
C GLY A 102 -12.42 13.66 3.35
N THR A 103 -12.04 14.28 2.23
CA THR A 103 -12.63 15.53 1.71
C THR A 103 -13.88 15.29 0.87
N VAL A 104 -14.08 14.06 0.39
CA VAL A 104 -15.23 13.63 -0.41
C VAL A 104 -15.94 12.46 0.28
N THR A 105 -17.27 12.56 0.42
CA THR A 105 -18.09 11.45 0.92
C THR A 105 -18.52 10.55 -0.24
N PRO A 106 -18.17 9.25 -0.23
CA PRO A 106 -18.59 8.33 -1.28
C PRO A 106 -20.08 7.99 -1.14
N VAL A 107 -20.78 7.94 -2.28
CA VAL A 107 -22.20 7.59 -2.32
C VAL A 107 -22.38 6.25 -3.03
N PRO A 108 -22.82 5.18 -2.35
CA PRO A 108 -23.09 3.91 -2.99
C PRO A 108 -24.35 3.98 -3.88
N LEU A 109 -24.27 3.44 -5.10
CA LEU A 109 -25.42 3.26 -6.00
C LEU A 109 -26.14 1.94 -5.77
N LYS A 110 -25.46 0.91 -5.22
CA LYS A 110 -26.01 -0.40 -4.86
C LYS A 110 -25.68 -0.69 -3.39
N GLY A 111 -26.58 -1.39 -2.71
CA GLY A 111 -26.30 -1.91 -1.36
C GLY A 111 -26.68 -0.95 -0.22
N LEU A 112 -27.65 -0.06 -0.41
CA LEU A 112 -28.15 0.84 0.65
C LEU A 112 -28.62 0.10 1.89
N THR A 113 -29.15 -1.12 1.75
CA THR A 113 -29.53 -1.98 2.88
C THR A 113 -28.32 -2.46 3.71
N LYS A 114 -27.11 -2.39 3.16
CA LYS A 114 -25.84 -2.73 3.83
C LYS A 114 -25.02 -1.50 4.22
N ILE A 115 -25.61 -0.29 4.17
CA ILE A 115 -24.93 0.97 4.54
C ILE A 115 -24.38 0.91 5.98
N GLY A 116 -25.02 0.17 6.87
CA GLY A 116 -24.55 -0.05 8.23
C GLY A 116 -23.17 -0.74 8.30
N PHE A 117 -22.83 -1.57 7.31
CA PHE A 117 -21.48 -2.13 7.20
C PHE A 117 -20.45 -1.03 6.90
N LEU A 118 -20.74 -0.15 5.93
CA LEU A 118 -19.84 0.96 5.60
C LEU A 118 -19.62 1.89 6.80
N LEU A 119 -20.72 2.30 7.45
CA LEU A 119 -20.68 3.28 8.53
C LEU A 119 -20.10 2.74 9.86
N LYS A 120 -20.06 1.42 10.04
CA LYS A 120 -19.56 0.79 11.28
C LYS A 120 -18.29 0.01 11.01
N THR A 121 -18.40 -1.17 10.37
CA THR A 121 -17.29 -2.11 10.23
C THR A 121 -16.20 -1.59 9.32
N PHE A 122 -16.57 -1.08 8.13
CA PHE A 122 -15.59 -0.55 7.18
C PHE A 122 -14.90 0.70 7.72
N THR A 123 -15.66 1.65 8.29
CA THR A 123 -15.09 2.84 8.94
C THR A 123 -14.15 2.45 10.08
N ALA A 124 -14.54 1.53 10.97
CA ALA A 124 -13.68 1.09 12.07
C ALA A 124 -12.36 0.46 11.57
N LEU A 125 -12.40 -0.32 10.47
CA LEU A 125 -11.20 -0.89 9.86
C LEU A 125 -10.31 0.19 9.25
N THR A 126 -10.88 1.19 8.57
CA THR A 126 -10.09 2.27 7.96
C THR A 126 -9.54 3.25 9.00
N ASP A 127 -10.28 3.51 10.08
CA ASP A 127 -9.79 4.30 11.22
C ASP A 127 -8.62 3.57 11.89
N ARG A 128 -8.74 2.24 12.08
CA ARG A 128 -7.64 1.43 12.62
C ARG A 128 -6.43 1.41 11.68
N LEU A 129 -6.65 1.31 10.36
CA LEU A 129 -5.56 1.41 9.39
C LEU A 129 -4.85 2.76 9.49
N SER A 130 -5.60 3.86 9.60
CA SER A 130 -5.04 5.20 9.79
C SER A 130 -4.21 5.30 11.07
N GLU A 131 -4.73 4.78 12.19
CA GLU A 131 -4.00 4.76 13.48
C GLU A 131 -2.65 4.03 13.35
N VAL A 132 -2.62 2.89 12.66
CA VAL A 132 -1.41 2.08 12.50
C VAL A 132 -0.45 2.68 11.48
N MET A 133 -0.95 3.28 10.39
CA MET A 133 -0.12 3.89 9.35
C MET A 133 0.41 5.27 9.74
N GLN A 134 -0.23 5.95 10.68
CA GLN A 134 0.17 7.27 11.21
C GLN A 134 0.27 7.22 12.74
N PRO A 135 1.22 6.44 13.24
CA PRO A 135 1.35 6.23 14.67
C PRO A 135 1.76 7.51 15.42
N SER A 136 1.20 7.71 16.60
CA SER A 136 1.73 8.70 17.53
C SER A 136 3.07 8.22 18.11
N GLU A 137 3.91 9.15 18.55
CA GLU A 137 5.18 8.81 19.23
C GLU A 137 4.96 7.91 20.46
N GLU A 138 3.85 8.12 21.17
CA GLU A 138 3.50 7.31 22.34
C GLU A 138 3.14 5.87 21.95
N ALA A 139 2.37 5.69 20.88
CA ALA A 139 2.00 4.36 20.36
C ALA A 139 3.23 3.57 19.89
N LEU A 140 4.23 4.25 19.34
CA LEU A 140 5.49 3.63 18.90
C LEU A 140 6.37 3.09 20.02
N LYS A 141 6.11 3.46 21.28
CA LYS A 141 6.82 2.88 22.45
C LYS A 141 6.41 1.42 22.71
N ASP A 142 5.20 1.03 22.29
CA ASP A 142 4.80 -0.37 22.27
C ASP A 142 5.48 -1.09 21.10
N ARG A 143 6.35 -2.04 21.42
CA ARG A 143 7.13 -2.80 20.43
C ARG A 143 6.24 -3.56 19.44
N ALA A 144 5.16 -4.17 19.90
CA ALA A 144 4.25 -4.91 19.05
C ALA A 144 3.54 -3.99 18.04
N PHE A 145 3.11 -2.82 18.52
CA PHE A 145 2.50 -1.80 17.66
C PHE A 145 3.51 -1.21 16.66
N PHE A 146 4.74 -0.92 17.10
CA PHE A 146 5.83 -0.47 16.24
C PHE A 146 6.09 -1.45 15.09
N GLU A 147 6.20 -2.75 15.40
CA GLU A 147 6.41 -3.79 14.39
C GLU A 147 5.22 -3.91 13.44
N LEU A 148 3.99 -3.85 13.93
CA LEU A 148 2.79 -3.86 13.10
C LEU A 148 2.80 -2.67 12.13
N SER A 149 3.02 -1.46 12.62
CA SER A 149 3.09 -0.23 11.82
C SER A 149 4.16 -0.34 10.72
N THR A 150 5.36 -0.78 11.08
CA THR A 150 6.46 -0.92 10.13
C THR A 150 6.18 -1.99 9.07
N LYS A 151 5.58 -3.14 9.46
CA LYS A 151 5.18 -4.22 8.52
C LYS A 151 4.12 -3.73 7.53
N LEU A 152 3.10 -3.00 7.99
CA LEU A 152 2.06 -2.47 7.11
C LEU A 152 2.64 -1.41 6.16
N THR A 153 3.49 -0.52 6.65
CA THR A 153 4.20 0.47 5.83
C THR A 153 5.05 -0.21 4.77
N PHE A 154 5.79 -1.26 5.12
CA PHE A 154 6.57 -2.06 4.17
C PHE A 154 5.71 -2.63 3.02
N TYR A 155 4.56 -3.24 3.34
CA TYR A 155 3.66 -3.79 2.31
C TYR A 155 3.02 -2.68 1.46
N THR A 156 2.65 -1.56 2.07
CA THR A 156 2.13 -0.39 1.33
C THR A 156 3.17 0.15 0.34
N ILE A 157 4.42 0.35 0.78
CA ILE A 157 5.54 0.79 -0.07
C ILE A 157 5.77 -0.22 -1.20
N SER A 158 5.78 -1.52 -0.89
CA SER A 158 6.02 -2.58 -1.89
C SER A 158 4.97 -2.55 -3.00
N VAL A 159 3.69 -2.37 -2.67
CA VAL A 159 2.62 -2.29 -3.67
C VAL A 159 2.65 -0.95 -4.40
N ALA A 160 2.89 0.17 -3.69
CA ALA A 160 3.01 1.49 -4.29
C ALA A 160 4.14 1.53 -5.34
N LEU A 161 5.27 0.86 -5.09
CA LEU A 161 6.37 0.71 -6.03
C LEU A 161 5.90 0.15 -7.38
N SER A 162 5.13 -0.95 -7.36
CA SER A 162 4.59 -1.53 -8.60
C SER A 162 3.59 -0.60 -9.29
N GLN A 163 2.73 0.08 -8.53
CA GLN A 163 1.78 1.03 -9.12
C GLN A 163 2.49 2.22 -9.76
N ILE A 164 3.53 2.76 -9.14
CA ILE A 164 4.32 3.85 -9.70
C ILE A 164 5.09 3.38 -10.94
N GLY A 165 5.72 2.20 -10.89
CA GLY A 165 6.41 1.62 -12.03
C GLY A 165 5.50 1.42 -13.25
N ASN A 166 4.20 1.21 -13.03
CA ASN A 166 3.21 0.96 -14.07
C ASN A 166 2.46 2.21 -14.54
N GLN A 167 2.28 3.24 -13.69
CA GLN A 167 1.39 4.37 -13.96
C GLN A 167 2.12 5.73 -14.06
N ASP A 168 3.18 5.96 -13.26
CA ASP A 168 3.93 7.22 -13.27
C ASP A 168 4.93 7.25 -14.43
N LYS A 169 5.00 8.34 -15.19
CA LYS A 169 5.89 8.45 -16.38
C LYS A 169 7.37 8.22 -16.06
N ILE A 170 7.85 8.71 -14.91
CA ILE A 170 9.23 8.51 -14.47
C ILE A 170 9.41 7.07 -13.99
N GLY A 171 8.41 6.53 -13.27
CA GLY A 171 8.36 5.13 -12.86
C GLY A 171 8.41 4.18 -14.04
N GLN A 172 7.61 4.41 -15.07
CA GLN A 172 7.59 3.63 -16.33
C GLN A 172 8.95 3.70 -17.06
N ALA A 173 9.58 4.87 -17.10
CA ALA A 173 10.93 5.01 -17.67
C ALA A 173 11.94 4.14 -16.91
N SER A 174 11.91 4.14 -15.57
CA SER A 174 12.78 3.27 -14.77
C SER A 174 12.45 1.78 -14.98
N ALA A 175 11.17 1.41 -15.02
CA ALA A 175 10.73 0.04 -15.26
C ALA A 175 11.18 -0.48 -16.65
N SER A 176 11.21 0.39 -17.68
CA SER A 176 11.66 0.02 -19.04
C SER A 176 13.12 -0.39 -19.13
N TYR A 177 13.96 -0.02 -18.16
CA TYR A 177 15.36 -0.44 -18.05
C TYR A 177 15.57 -1.70 -17.21
N MET A 178 14.50 -2.22 -16.57
CA MET A 178 14.59 -3.45 -15.81
C MET A 178 14.45 -4.67 -16.72
N LEU A 179 15.24 -5.70 -16.45
CA LEU A 179 15.09 -7.02 -17.10
C LEU A 179 14.02 -7.84 -16.40
N ASP A 180 13.39 -8.74 -17.15
CA ASP A 180 12.42 -9.69 -16.60
C ASP A 180 13.03 -10.52 -15.47
N GLY A 181 12.27 -10.69 -14.41
CA GLY A 181 12.67 -11.49 -13.24
C GLY A 181 12.13 -10.92 -11.94
N ASP A 182 12.49 -11.58 -10.86
CA ASP A 182 12.02 -11.26 -9.52
C ASP A 182 13.11 -10.51 -8.72
N ILE A 183 12.73 -9.42 -8.07
CA ILE A 183 13.53 -8.73 -7.06
C ILE A 183 12.96 -9.09 -5.70
N ALA A 184 13.79 -9.61 -4.79
CA ALA A 184 13.42 -9.74 -3.40
C ALA A 184 13.59 -8.39 -2.70
N PHE A 185 12.52 -7.87 -2.14
CA PHE A 185 12.49 -6.69 -1.29
C PHE A 185 12.06 -7.17 0.09
N CYS A 186 12.92 -7.09 1.11
CA CYS A 186 12.64 -7.75 2.38
C CYS A 186 13.34 -7.12 3.58
N ILE A 187 12.81 -7.39 4.76
CA ILE A 187 13.46 -7.15 6.06
C ILE A 187 13.93 -8.51 6.57
N LYS A 188 15.18 -8.60 7.03
CA LYS A 188 15.74 -9.84 7.59
C LYS A 188 14.89 -10.29 8.78
N ASP A 189 14.53 -11.56 8.80
CA ASP A 189 13.64 -12.17 9.81
C ASP A 189 12.27 -11.46 9.94
N GLY A 190 11.84 -10.78 8.88
CA GLY A 190 10.64 -9.95 8.84
C GLY A 190 9.83 -10.12 7.54
N PRO A 191 9.02 -9.11 7.18
CA PRO A 191 8.20 -9.16 5.99
C PRO A 191 9.04 -9.19 4.71
N ALA A 192 8.51 -9.84 3.68
CA ALA A 192 9.11 -9.91 2.37
C ALA A 192 8.08 -9.69 1.25
N ALA A 193 8.53 -9.12 0.16
CA ALA A 193 7.78 -8.97 -1.07
C ALA A 193 8.66 -9.31 -2.28
N THR A 194 8.06 -9.87 -3.30
CA THR A 194 8.62 -10.02 -4.63
C THR A 194 8.15 -8.89 -5.51
N ILE A 195 9.07 -8.12 -6.07
CA ILE A 195 8.76 -7.21 -7.17
C ILE A 195 9.09 -7.95 -8.45
N ARG A 196 8.05 -8.48 -9.08
CA ARG A 196 8.17 -9.20 -10.35
C ARG A 196 8.13 -8.23 -11.50
N VAL A 197 9.15 -8.28 -12.34
CA VAL A 197 9.22 -7.53 -13.61
C VAL A 197 8.97 -8.51 -14.74
N LYS A 198 7.99 -8.19 -15.59
CA LYS A 198 7.71 -8.93 -16.82
C LYS A 198 7.25 -7.98 -17.91
N ASP A 199 7.93 -7.98 -19.03
CA ASP A 199 7.64 -7.06 -20.14
C ASP A 199 7.51 -5.60 -19.68
N HIS A 200 8.43 -5.16 -18.81
CA HIS A 200 8.48 -3.84 -18.16
C HIS A 200 7.29 -3.51 -17.25
N HIS A 201 6.42 -4.47 -16.99
CA HIS A 201 5.32 -4.35 -16.04
C HIS A 201 5.71 -4.93 -14.69
N LEU A 202 5.39 -4.21 -13.60
CA LEU A 202 5.74 -4.58 -12.23
C LEU A 202 4.52 -5.14 -11.50
N VAL A 203 4.71 -6.26 -10.81
CA VAL A 203 3.69 -6.88 -9.94
C VAL A 203 4.32 -7.15 -8.57
N THR A 204 3.65 -6.70 -7.51
CA THR A 204 4.04 -7.03 -6.14
C THR A 204 3.34 -8.31 -5.68
N ILE A 205 4.13 -9.26 -5.17
CA ILE A 205 3.66 -10.48 -4.53
C ILE A 205 4.19 -10.46 -3.09
N LYS A 206 3.32 -10.59 -2.09
CA LYS A 206 3.66 -10.45 -0.66
C LYS A 206 4.32 -11.73 -0.11
N GLU A 207 5.31 -12.25 -0.83
CA GLU A 207 6.10 -13.46 -0.50
C GLU A 207 7.53 -13.28 -0.98
N TYR A 208 8.47 -13.99 -0.34
CA TYR A 208 9.85 -14.03 -0.79
C TYR A 208 9.98 -14.88 -2.08
N PRO A 209 10.69 -14.41 -3.13
CA PRO A 209 10.80 -15.13 -4.40
C PRO A 209 11.69 -16.37 -4.28
N LYS A 210 11.34 -17.44 -5.00
CA LYS A 210 12.13 -18.69 -5.01
C LYS A 210 13.52 -18.51 -5.63
N LYS A 211 13.65 -17.64 -6.65
CA LYS A 211 14.90 -17.42 -7.40
C LYS A 211 15.03 -15.93 -7.75
N PRO A 212 15.37 -15.07 -6.79
CA PRO A 212 15.52 -13.64 -7.06
C PRO A 212 16.72 -13.39 -7.99
N ARG A 213 16.56 -12.49 -8.96
CA ARG A 213 17.67 -11.95 -9.76
C ARG A 213 18.43 -10.87 -9.01
N ALA A 214 17.72 -10.15 -8.15
CA ALA A 214 18.29 -9.13 -7.29
C ALA A 214 17.63 -9.17 -5.91
N ILE A 215 18.33 -8.70 -4.90
CA ILE A 215 17.87 -8.64 -3.51
C ILE A 215 18.19 -7.27 -2.96
N MET A 216 17.22 -6.65 -2.31
CA MET A 216 17.39 -5.52 -1.41
C MET A 216 16.83 -5.94 -0.05
N GLN A 217 17.71 -6.06 0.94
CA GLN A 217 17.37 -6.54 2.27
C GLN A 217 17.79 -5.52 3.32
N PHE A 218 16.87 -5.15 4.20
CA PHE A 218 17.12 -4.35 5.40
C PHE A 218 17.50 -5.27 6.54
N ASP A 219 18.53 -4.92 7.31
CA ASP A 219 19.06 -5.78 8.37
C ASP A 219 18.09 -5.92 9.56
N THR A 220 17.37 -4.85 9.89
CA THR A 220 16.40 -4.87 11.00
C THR A 220 15.11 -4.11 10.66
N ILE A 221 14.04 -4.40 11.41
CA ILE A 221 12.78 -3.69 11.28
C ILE A 221 12.89 -2.23 11.75
N ASP A 222 13.77 -1.94 12.70
CA ASP A 222 14.04 -0.59 13.19
C ASP A 222 14.72 0.26 12.11
N LEU A 223 15.71 -0.32 11.43
CA LEU A 223 16.35 0.33 10.27
C LEU A 223 15.33 0.61 9.14
N ALA A 224 14.48 -0.37 8.84
CA ALA A 224 13.45 -0.20 7.82
C ALA A 224 12.49 0.95 8.18
N TYR A 225 12.05 1.01 9.44
CA TYR A 225 11.24 2.13 9.94
C TYR A 225 11.93 3.48 9.77
N ASP A 226 13.20 3.59 10.16
CA ASP A 226 13.95 4.84 10.06
C ASP A 226 14.17 5.27 8.60
N LEU A 227 14.43 4.32 7.70
CA LEU A 227 14.53 4.59 6.26
C LEU A 227 13.20 5.04 5.66
N PHE A 228 12.10 4.38 5.97
CA PHE A 228 10.77 4.71 5.46
C PHE A 228 10.28 6.09 5.94
N ASN A 229 10.74 6.52 7.11
CA ASN A 229 10.44 7.84 7.68
C ASN A 229 11.52 8.90 7.37
N GLY A 230 12.51 8.60 6.53
CA GLY A 230 13.56 9.55 6.14
C GLY A 230 14.49 10.00 7.28
N LYS A 231 14.58 9.22 8.38
CA LYS A 231 15.42 9.53 9.54
C LYS A 231 16.89 9.20 9.31
N VAL A 232 17.19 8.32 8.35
CA VAL A 232 18.54 7.89 8.00
C VAL A 232 18.75 7.93 6.49
N ASN A 233 20.02 8.08 6.07
CA ASN A 233 20.38 8.15 4.67
C ASN A 233 20.59 6.73 4.10
N SER A 234 19.88 6.40 2.99
CA SER A 234 19.95 5.08 2.36
C SER A 234 21.34 4.73 1.84
N LEU A 235 22.10 5.69 1.26
CA LEU A 235 23.46 5.47 0.76
C LEU A 235 24.43 5.15 1.90
N GLU A 236 24.27 5.83 3.04
CA GLU A 236 25.07 5.56 4.23
C GLU A 236 24.79 4.15 4.77
N CYS A 237 23.53 3.73 4.78
CA CYS A 237 23.11 2.39 5.22
C CYS A 237 23.67 1.29 4.29
N ILE A 238 23.69 1.53 2.97
CA ILE A 238 24.32 0.63 2.00
C ILE A 238 25.84 0.57 2.25
N GLY A 239 26.50 1.71 2.45
CA GLY A 239 27.92 1.77 2.74
C GLY A 239 28.32 1.06 4.04
N LYS A 240 27.45 1.06 5.05
CA LYS A 240 27.63 0.33 6.32
C LYS A 240 27.25 -1.16 6.25
N GLY A 241 26.65 -1.61 5.14
CA GLY A 241 26.18 -2.98 4.98
C GLY A 241 24.89 -3.31 5.75
N THR A 242 24.19 -2.30 6.31
CA THR A 242 22.90 -2.49 7.00
C THR A 242 21.71 -2.56 6.03
N VAL A 243 21.91 -2.10 4.80
CA VAL A 243 21.06 -2.40 3.65
C VAL A 243 21.90 -3.22 2.68
N GLU A 244 21.55 -4.49 2.52
CA GLU A 244 22.25 -5.40 1.66
C GLU A 244 21.65 -5.42 0.26
N ILE A 245 22.50 -5.22 -0.75
CA ILE A 245 22.14 -5.33 -2.17
C ILE A 245 22.93 -6.48 -2.79
N ARG A 246 22.24 -7.43 -3.40
CA ARG A 246 22.85 -8.58 -4.10
C ARG A 246 22.23 -8.80 -5.48
N GLY A 247 22.99 -9.43 -6.37
CA GLY A 247 22.53 -9.84 -7.70
C GLY A 247 22.63 -8.73 -8.73
N MET A 248 21.61 -8.55 -9.55
CA MET A 248 21.61 -7.63 -10.67
C MET A 248 21.41 -6.17 -10.22
N LEU A 249 22.51 -5.42 -10.07
CA LEU A 249 22.52 -4.05 -9.53
C LEU A 249 21.64 -3.08 -10.35
N SER A 250 21.59 -3.24 -11.69
CA SER A 250 20.75 -2.38 -12.53
C SER A 250 19.26 -2.49 -12.20
N MET A 251 18.77 -3.65 -11.78
CA MET A 251 17.37 -3.81 -11.34
C MET A 251 17.14 -3.07 -10.04
N VAL A 252 18.07 -3.16 -9.08
CA VAL A 252 17.95 -2.46 -7.78
C VAL A 252 18.05 -0.94 -7.97
N ASP A 253 18.97 -0.45 -8.83
CA ASP A 253 19.10 0.98 -9.11
C ASP A 253 17.82 1.57 -9.68
N ASN A 254 17.21 0.91 -10.67
CA ASN A 254 15.93 1.35 -11.22
C ASN A 254 14.78 1.21 -10.21
N MET A 255 14.78 0.19 -9.35
CA MET A 255 13.82 0.08 -8.24
C MET A 255 13.98 1.24 -7.25
N ASN A 256 15.21 1.64 -6.90
CA ASN A 256 15.47 2.79 -6.03
C ASN A 256 14.90 4.09 -6.60
N ARG A 257 15.05 4.32 -7.91
CA ARG A 257 14.45 5.50 -8.57
C ARG A 257 12.92 5.52 -8.44
N ILE A 258 12.28 4.35 -8.46
CA ILE A 258 10.84 4.23 -8.22
C ILE A 258 10.53 4.44 -6.74
N LEU A 259 11.35 3.93 -5.80
CA LEU A 259 11.20 4.16 -4.35
C LEU A 259 11.28 5.65 -4.00
N ASP A 260 12.17 6.43 -4.62
CA ASP A 260 12.22 7.88 -4.45
C ASP A 260 10.90 8.56 -4.83
N ARG A 261 10.20 8.00 -5.84
CA ARG A 261 8.88 8.48 -6.23
C ARG A 261 7.81 8.07 -5.22
N VAL A 262 7.92 6.88 -4.58
CA VAL A 262 6.98 6.45 -3.52
C VAL A 262 6.92 7.50 -2.42
N ALA A 263 8.07 8.02 -1.97
CA ALA A 263 8.14 9.05 -0.95
C ALA A 263 7.34 10.32 -1.32
N LEU A 264 7.31 10.70 -2.62
CA LEU A 264 6.55 11.87 -3.09
C LEU A 264 5.02 11.64 -3.13
N TYR A 265 4.59 10.40 -3.33
CA TYR A 265 3.16 10.06 -3.41
C TYR A 265 2.56 9.75 -2.04
N LEU A 266 3.36 9.22 -1.11
CA LEU A 266 2.93 8.79 0.22
C LEU A 266 3.28 9.82 1.33
N ALA A 267 3.99 10.93 1.01
CA ALA A 267 4.35 12.00 1.94
C ALA A 267 3.15 12.87 2.34
#